data_c375599d8e488a8bd2a3d441ce975dba
#
_entry.id   c375599d8e488a8bd2a3d441ce975dba
#
_cell.length_a   1.000
_cell.length_b   1.000
_cell.length_c   1.000
_cell.angle_alpha   90.00
_cell.angle_beta   90.00
_cell.angle_gamma   90.00
#
_symmetry.space_group_name_H-M   'P 1'
#
loop_
_entity.id
_entity.type
_entity.pdbx_description
1 polymer ?
#
loop_
_entity_poly.entity_id
_entity_poly.type
_entity_poly.pdbx_seq_one_letter_code
_entity_poly.pdbx_strand_id
1 'polypeptide(L)'
;MTFGDFVREKRLNAGINLRALAKELDIVPAYMSDIEKNHRYPPDKEKIYKIAKVLKLTEEEKNQMFDLAGEARVGTIAPDISDYVTSQNAARVALRKARDLNLGEKEWVQILKSIEKQGTKK
;
A
#
# COMPACT_ATOMS: atom_id res chain seq x y z
N MET A 1 -2.24 13.08 -5.49
CA MET A 1 -3.05 12.62 -4.34
C MET A 1 -2.13 11.98 -3.31
N THR A 2 -2.29 12.32 -2.06
CA THR A 2 -1.51 11.75 -0.96
C THR A 2 -2.31 10.62 -0.30
N PHE A 3 -1.64 9.87 0.59
CA PHE A 3 -2.30 8.83 1.38
C PHE A 3 -3.50 9.38 2.15
N GLY A 4 -3.31 10.52 2.83
CA GLY A 4 -4.40 11.13 3.61
C GLY A 4 -5.57 11.55 2.76
N ASP A 5 -5.31 12.14 1.59
CA ASP A 5 -6.35 12.55 0.65
C ASP A 5 -7.15 11.34 0.16
N PHE A 6 -6.45 10.25 -0.15
CA PHE A 6 -7.06 9.01 -0.63
C PHE A 6 -8.00 8.44 0.43
N VAL A 7 -7.52 8.31 1.66
CA VAL A 7 -8.32 7.74 2.77
C VAL A 7 -9.55 8.60 3.02
N ARG A 8 -9.38 9.93 3.06
CA ARG A 8 -10.48 10.84 3.28
C ARG A 8 -11.54 10.71 2.20
N GLU A 9 -11.13 10.70 0.94
CA GLU A 9 -12.05 10.55 -0.19
C GLU A 9 -12.83 9.24 -0.11
N LYS A 10 -12.13 8.13 0.10
CA LYS A 10 -12.79 6.82 0.20
C LYS A 10 -13.72 6.72 1.41
N ARG A 11 -13.32 7.32 2.52
CA ARG A 11 -14.15 7.36 3.72
C ARG A 11 -15.45 8.13 3.47
N LEU A 12 -15.33 9.31 2.87
CA LEU A 12 -16.51 10.14 2.57
C LEU A 12 -17.43 9.43 1.57
N ASN A 13 -16.87 8.78 0.55
CA ASN A 13 -17.66 8.03 -0.42
C ASN A 13 -18.38 6.84 0.22
N ALA A 14 -17.80 6.25 1.25
CA ALA A 14 -18.42 5.14 1.98
C ALA A 14 -19.45 5.61 3.01
N GLY A 15 -19.57 6.91 3.24
CA GLY A 15 -20.50 7.45 4.23
C GLY A 15 -20.10 7.19 5.67
N ILE A 16 -18.80 6.96 5.92
CA ILE A 16 -18.28 6.64 7.24
C ILE A 16 -17.64 7.91 7.82
N ASN A 17 -18.02 8.28 9.06
CA ASN A 17 -17.42 9.45 9.68
C ASN A 17 -16.04 9.12 10.26
N LEU A 18 -15.26 10.17 10.51
CA LEU A 18 -13.88 10.05 10.97
C LEU A 18 -13.77 9.30 12.29
N ARG A 19 -14.68 9.55 13.23
CA ARG A 19 -14.67 8.91 14.54
C ARG A 19 -14.90 7.40 14.41
N ALA A 20 -15.81 7.01 13.53
CA ALA A 20 -16.11 5.59 13.30
C ALA A 20 -14.89 4.86 12.74
N LEU A 21 -14.20 5.46 11.77
CA LEU A 21 -12.99 4.86 11.23
C LEU A 21 -11.89 4.78 12.27
N ALA A 22 -11.69 5.84 13.05
CA ALA A 22 -10.68 5.86 14.12
C ALA A 22 -10.93 4.74 15.14
N LYS A 23 -12.19 4.53 15.50
CA LYS A 23 -12.58 3.47 16.42
C LYS A 23 -12.21 2.09 15.88
N GLU A 24 -12.48 1.85 14.59
CA GLU A 24 -12.15 0.57 13.97
C GLU A 24 -10.63 0.32 13.94
N LEU A 25 -9.84 1.38 13.88
CA LEU A 25 -8.38 1.28 13.89
C LEU A 25 -7.79 1.32 15.29
N ASP A 26 -8.62 1.47 16.31
CA ASP A 26 -8.21 1.60 17.71
C ASP A 26 -7.24 2.77 17.92
N ILE A 27 -7.56 3.90 17.32
CA ILE A 27 -6.82 5.16 17.49
C ILE A 27 -7.80 6.28 17.84
N VAL A 28 -7.26 7.35 18.42
CA VAL A 28 -8.09 8.51 18.77
C VAL A 28 -8.43 9.31 17.50
N PRO A 29 -9.61 9.97 17.45
CA PRO A 29 -10.03 10.73 16.27
C PRO A 29 -9.02 11.82 15.87
N ALA A 30 -8.37 12.47 16.82
CA ALA A 30 -7.36 13.51 16.50
C ALA A 30 -6.20 12.94 15.70
N TYR A 31 -5.76 11.72 16.02
CA TYR A 31 -4.70 11.04 15.28
C TYR A 31 -5.15 10.73 13.86
N MET A 32 -6.37 10.21 13.71
CA MET A 32 -6.94 9.92 12.40
C MET A 32 -7.06 11.19 11.56
N SER A 33 -7.49 12.29 12.16
CA SER A 33 -7.58 13.57 11.48
C SER A 33 -6.22 14.02 10.96
N ASP A 34 -5.18 13.88 11.77
CA ASP A 34 -3.82 14.26 11.38
C ASP A 34 -3.32 13.40 10.22
N ILE A 35 -3.66 12.11 10.19
CA ILE A 35 -3.30 11.23 9.08
C ILE A 35 -3.98 11.73 7.79
N GLU A 36 -5.28 12.05 7.85
CA GLU A 36 -6.01 12.50 6.66
C GLU A 36 -5.53 13.86 6.16
N LYS A 37 -5.02 14.69 7.06
CA LYS A 37 -4.47 16.01 6.70
C LYS A 37 -2.98 15.96 6.31
N ASN A 38 -2.40 14.78 6.33
CA ASN A 38 -0.99 14.57 6.02
C ASN A 38 -0.04 15.25 7.01
N HIS A 39 -0.50 15.47 8.25
CA HIS A 39 0.32 15.97 9.34
C HIS A 39 1.04 14.84 10.07
N ARG A 40 0.73 13.59 9.73
CA ARG A 40 1.40 12.40 10.25
C ARG A 40 1.59 11.41 9.13
N TYR A 41 2.61 10.57 9.25
CA TYR A 41 2.83 9.47 8.32
C TYR A 41 1.66 8.48 8.35
N PRO A 42 1.46 7.72 7.26
CA PRO A 42 0.47 6.65 7.27
C PRO A 42 0.71 5.68 8.44
N PRO A 43 -0.34 5.04 8.94
CA PRO A 43 -0.18 4.07 10.03
C PRO A 43 0.51 2.80 9.54
N ASP A 44 0.72 1.84 10.45
CA ASP A 44 1.37 0.60 10.10
C ASP A 44 0.52 -0.25 9.13
N LYS A 45 1.16 -1.27 8.57
CA LYS A 45 0.56 -2.14 7.56
C LYS A 45 -0.77 -2.73 8.01
N GLU A 46 -0.87 -3.17 9.25
CA GLU A 46 -2.08 -3.81 9.76
C GLU A 46 -3.26 -2.86 9.83
N LYS A 47 -3.00 -1.60 10.20
CA LYS A 47 -4.05 -0.58 10.20
C LYS A 47 -4.47 -0.22 8.79
N ILE A 48 -3.53 -0.20 7.84
CA ILE A 48 -3.87 0.05 6.44
C ILE A 48 -4.77 -1.06 5.89
N TYR A 49 -4.48 -2.33 6.21
CA TYR A 49 -5.38 -3.43 5.85
C TYR A 49 -6.77 -3.27 6.45
N LYS A 50 -6.85 -2.81 7.70
CA LYS A 50 -8.14 -2.54 8.33
C LYS A 50 -8.92 -1.44 7.63
N ILE A 51 -8.23 -0.38 7.21
CA ILE A 51 -8.88 0.69 6.43
C ILE A 51 -9.49 0.10 5.16
N ALA A 52 -8.72 -0.70 4.43
CA ALA A 52 -9.22 -1.34 3.21
C ALA A 52 -10.45 -2.18 3.47
N LYS A 53 -10.46 -2.92 4.57
CA LYS A 53 -11.59 -3.78 4.94
C LYS A 53 -12.82 -2.96 5.33
N VAL A 54 -12.65 -1.96 6.18
CA VAL A 54 -13.75 -1.11 6.65
C VAL A 54 -14.38 -0.34 5.51
N LEU A 55 -13.55 0.21 4.62
CA LEU A 55 -14.03 1.00 3.48
C LEU A 55 -14.39 0.15 2.27
N LYS A 56 -14.25 -1.17 2.37
CA LYS A 56 -14.59 -2.13 1.31
C LYS A 56 -13.91 -1.79 -0.02
N LEU A 57 -12.61 -1.51 0.05
CA LEU A 57 -11.83 -1.16 -1.13
C LEU A 57 -11.63 -2.37 -2.04
N THR A 58 -11.60 -2.12 -3.34
CA THR A 58 -11.22 -3.14 -4.32
C THR A 58 -9.72 -3.46 -4.18
N GLU A 59 -9.26 -4.55 -4.80
CA GLU A 59 -7.84 -4.88 -4.80
C GLU A 59 -6.99 -3.75 -5.40
N GLU A 60 -7.47 -3.14 -6.49
CA GLU A 60 -6.76 -2.02 -7.11
C GLU A 60 -6.68 -0.81 -6.17
N GLU A 61 -7.78 -0.49 -5.51
CA GLU A 61 -7.81 0.62 -4.56
C GLU A 61 -6.91 0.36 -3.36
N LYS A 62 -6.92 -0.87 -2.87
CA LYS A 62 -6.03 -1.26 -1.77
C LYS A 62 -4.57 -1.11 -2.16
N ASN A 63 -4.21 -1.61 -3.35
CA ASN A 63 -2.83 -1.50 -3.84
C ASN A 63 -2.42 -0.03 -4.02
N GLN A 64 -3.31 0.80 -4.55
CA GLN A 64 -3.06 2.23 -4.68
C GLN A 64 -2.81 2.87 -3.32
N MET A 65 -3.61 2.52 -2.32
CA MET A 65 -3.45 3.05 -0.96
C MET A 65 -2.09 2.66 -0.37
N PHE A 66 -1.66 1.41 -0.54
CA PHE A 66 -0.34 0.96 -0.08
C PHE A 66 0.80 1.69 -0.81
N ASP A 67 0.65 1.90 -2.11
CA ASP A 67 1.65 2.65 -2.88
C ASP A 67 1.78 4.09 -2.37
N LEU A 68 0.65 4.73 -2.08
CA LEU A 68 0.67 6.08 -1.51
C LEU A 68 1.31 6.09 -0.12
N ALA A 69 1.10 5.04 0.66
CA ALA A 69 1.77 4.92 1.96
C ALA A 69 3.28 4.82 1.81
N GLY A 70 3.75 4.07 0.81
CA GLY A 70 5.19 3.98 0.51
C GLY A 70 5.77 5.31 0.07
N GLU A 71 5.04 6.04 -0.77
CA GLU A 71 5.48 7.35 -1.27
C GLU A 71 5.57 8.41 -0.18
N ALA A 72 4.81 8.24 0.90
CA ALA A 72 4.80 9.20 2.00
C ALA A 72 6.13 9.25 2.76
N ARG A 73 6.97 8.24 2.61
CA ARG A 73 8.29 8.17 3.25
C ARG A 73 9.36 8.03 2.17
N VAL A 74 10.27 8.98 2.11
CA VAL A 74 11.37 8.96 1.15
C VAL A 74 12.22 7.70 1.36
N GLY A 75 12.51 7.00 0.26
CA GLY A 75 13.37 5.82 0.30
C GLY A 75 12.69 4.53 0.74
N THR A 76 11.35 4.53 0.88
CA THR A 76 10.61 3.32 1.24
C THR A 76 9.78 2.83 0.06
N ILE A 77 9.49 1.53 0.09
CA ILE A 77 8.56 0.90 -0.83
C ILE A 77 7.26 0.62 -0.07
N ALA A 78 6.17 0.33 -0.79
CA ALA A 78 4.87 0.01 -0.18
C ALA A 78 5.04 -1.03 0.94
N PRO A 79 4.43 -0.80 2.13
CA PRO A 79 4.67 -1.66 3.29
C PRO A 79 4.32 -3.14 3.10
N ASP A 80 3.32 -3.45 2.29
CA ASP A 80 2.93 -4.83 2.02
C ASP A 80 4.02 -5.56 1.21
N ILE A 81 4.71 -4.84 0.33
CA ILE A 81 5.77 -5.40 -0.51
C ILE A 81 7.09 -5.48 0.23
N SER A 82 7.42 -4.47 1.04
CA SER A 82 8.71 -4.43 1.73
C SER A 82 8.90 -5.64 2.65
N ASP A 83 7.86 -6.04 3.38
CA ASP A 83 7.92 -7.20 4.27
C ASP A 83 8.11 -8.50 3.47
N TYR A 84 7.38 -8.63 2.37
CA TYR A 84 7.50 -9.80 1.52
C TYR A 84 8.91 -9.94 0.95
N VAL A 85 9.45 -8.85 0.40
CA VAL A 85 10.80 -8.86 -0.18
C VAL A 85 11.84 -9.17 0.89
N THR A 86 11.67 -8.62 2.10
CA THR A 86 12.59 -8.87 3.21
C THR A 86 12.64 -10.36 3.57
N SER A 87 11.53 -11.06 3.46
CA SER A 87 11.45 -12.49 3.79
C SER A 87 11.97 -13.41 2.67
N GLN A 88 12.20 -12.89 1.46
CA GLN A 88 12.56 -13.70 0.29
C GLN A 88 13.96 -13.34 -0.21
N ASN A 89 14.96 -14.15 0.16
CA ASN A 89 16.35 -13.88 -0.22
C ASN A 89 16.55 -13.82 -1.74
N ALA A 90 15.98 -14.76 -2.47
CA ALA A 90 16.13 -14.80 -3.94
C ALA A 90 15.48 -13.59 -4.60
N ALA A 91 14.37 -13.08 -4.05
CA ALA A 91 13.73 -11.88 -4.57
C ALA A 91 14.64 -10.66 -4.42
N ARG A 92 15.31 -10.53 -3.27
CA ARG A 92 16.25 -9.42 -3.05
C ARG A 92 17.42 -9.48 -4.03
N VAL A 93 17.97 -10.69 -4.24
CA VAL A 93 19.07 -10.89 -5.19
C VAL A 93 18.62 -10.53 -6.60
N ALA A 94 17.42 -10.98 -7.00
CA ALA A 94 16.86 -10.70 -8.32
C ALA A 94 16.66 -9.20 -8.53
N LEU A 95 16.16 -8.49 -7.52
CA LEU A 95 15.95 -7.04 -7.62
C LEU A 95 17.27 -6.29 -7.77
N ARG A 96 18.32 -6.70 -7.07
CA ARG A 96 19.63 -6.06 -7.21
C ARG A 96 20.21 -6.28 -8.60
N LYS A 97 20.06 -7.49 -9.16
CA LYS A 97 20.50 -7.77 -10.52
C LYS A 97 19.72 -6.97 -11.55
N ALA A 98 18.40 -6.85 -11.36
CA ALA A 98 17.56 -6.05 -12.24
C ALA A 98 17.98 -4.59 -12.21
N ARG A 99 18.28 -4.05 -11.02
CA ARG A 99 18.78 -2.70 -10.85
C ARG A 99 20.10 -2.51 -11.60
N ASP A 100 21.04 -3.44 -11.41
CA ASP A 100 22.37 -3.35 -12.01
C ASP A 100 22.31 -3.42 -13.53
N LEU A 101 21.35 -4.16 -14.08
CA LEU A 101 21.12 -4.29 -15.52
C LEU A 101 20.19 -3.19 -16.07
N ASN A 102 19.72 -2.30 -15.21
CA ASN A 102 18.81 -1.20 -15.58
C ASN A 102 17.53 -1.69 -16.27
N LEU A 103 16.90 -2.74 -15.74
CA LEU A 103 15.63 -3.20 -16.26
C LEU A 103 14.59 -2.09 -16.17
N GLY A 104 13.89 -1.82 -17.27
CA GLY A 104 12.84 -0.80 -17.33
C GLY A 104 11.46 -1.42 -17.27
N GLU A 105 10.44 -0.58 -17.47
CA GLU A 105 9.05 -1.00 -17.41
C GLU A 105 8.74 -2.14 -18.36
N LYS A 106 9.29 -2.10 -19.57
CA LYS A 106 9.06 -3.13 -20.57
C LYS A 106 9.48 -4.52 -20.10
N GLU A 107 10.66 -4.61 -19.51
CA GLU A 107 11.19 -5.87 -19.00
C GLU A 107 10.40 -6.34 -17.77
N TRP A 108 10.00 -5.40 -16.91
CA TRP A 108 9.18 -5.74 -15.74
C TRP A 108 7.80 -6.25 -16.13
N VAL A 109 7.19 -5.71 -17.20
CA VAL A 109 5.91 -6.22 -17.71
C VAL A 109 6.07 -7.68 -18.16
N GLN A 110 7.19 -8.04 -18.78
CA GLN A 110 7.47 -9.42 -19.19
C GLN A 110 7.59 -10.35 -17.98
N ILE A 111 8.28 -9.89 -16.94
CA ILE A 111 8.43 -10.64 -15.70
C ILE A 111 7.06 -10.84 -15.05
N LEU A 112 6.24 -9.80 -15.01
CA LEU A 112 4.89 -9.87 -14.47
C LEU A 112 4.07 -10.94 -15.18
N LYS A 113 4.11 -10.98 -16.51
CA LYS A 113 3.40 -11.99 -17.30
C LYS A 113 3.89 -13.40 -16.98
N SER A 114 5.18 -13.55 -16.73
CA SER A 114 5.77 -14.83 -16.34
C SER A 114 5.24 -15.31 -14.99
N ILE A 115 5.12 -14.40 -14.02
CA ILE A 115 4.58 -14.71 -12.71
C ILE A 115 3.11 -15.09 -12.80
N GLU A 116 2.33 -14.32 -13.56
CA GLU A 116 0.90 -14.59 -13.76
C GLU A 116 0.68 -15.97 -14.38
N LYS A 117 1.54 -16.36 -15.30
CA LYS A 117 1.51 -17.66 -15.96
C LYS A 117 1.68 -18.81 -14.96
N GLN A 118 2.54 -18.63 -13.95
CA GLN A 118 2.73 -19.63 -12.91
C GLN A 118 1.48 -19.77 -12.04
N GLY A 119 0.80 -18.67 -11.77
CA GLY A 119 -0.45 -18.70 -11.02
C GLY A 119 -1.56 -19.48 -11.72
N THR A 120 -1.59 -19.49 -13.05
CA THR A 120 -2.63 -20.17 -13.82
C THR A 120 -2.36 -21.67 -14.03
N LYS A 121 -1.16 -22.14 -13.67
CA LYS A 121 -0.79 -23.55 -13.82
C LYS A 121 -1.23 -24.43 -12.65
N LYS A 122 -1.84 -23.81 -11.65
CA LYS A 122 -2.34 -24.56 -10.49
C LYS A 122 -3.79 -25.04 -10.72
#